data_40d9417114c729610075461f83bfa5a4
#
_entry.id   40d9417114c729610075461f83bfa5a4
#
_cell.length_a   1.000
_cell.length_b   1.000
_cell.length_c   1.000
_cell.angle_alpha   90.00
_cell.angle_beta   90.00
_cell.angle_gamma   90.00
#
_symmetry.space_group_name_H-M   'P 1'
#
loop_
_entity.id
_entity.type
_entity.pdbx_description
1 polymer ?
#
loop_
_entity_poly.entity_id
_entity_poly.type
_entity_poly.pdbx_seq_one_letter_code
_entity_poly.pdbx_strand_id
1 'polypeptide(L)'
;MRLIAIQEQDFDTGALLASLGQTETGGISSFIGVVRQTPDERLKALRLEHYPGMTEKALERLVDEAQTRWPLTGCVVIHRVGRLEPGQNIVFVATASAHRASAIAATSYLIDQLKTRAPFWKAEEQITGETDWVQHRHTDDQAAARWHQTTPHLPRNAD
;
A
#
# COMPACT_ATOMS: atom_id res chain seq x y z
N MET A 1 4.78 -6.17 -15.27
CA MET A 1 5.53 -6.31 -13.97
C MET A 1 4.55 -6.52 -12.83
N ARG A 2 4.70 -7.57 -12.00
CA ARG A 2 3.90 -7.78 -10.78
C ARG A 2 4.84 -8.21 -9.66
N LEU A 3 4.84 -7.51 -8.55
CA LEU A 3 5.64 -7.83 -7.36
C LEU A 3 4.79 -7.60 -6.11
N ILE A 4 4.66 -8.64 -5.28
CA ILE A 4 4.00 -8.58 -3.98
C ILE A 4 4.97 -9.18 -2.97
N ALA A 5 5.29 -8.45 -1.91
CA ALA A 5 6.21 -8.92 -0.87
C ALA A 5 5.82 -8.41 0.52
N ILE A 6 6.02 -9.27 1.52
CA ILE A 6 6.03 -8.91 2.93
C ILE A 6 7.42 -9.22 3.45
N GLN A 7 8.13 -8.24 4.00
CA GLN A 7 9.54 -8.37 4.35
C GLN A 7 9.95 -7.45 5.50
N GLU A 8 11.03 -7.76 6.18
CA GLU A 8 11.62 -6.88 7.19
C GLU A 8 12.57 -5.85 6.58
N GLN A 9 13.25 -6.23 5.50
CA GLN A 9 14.23 -5.38 4.81
C GLN A 9 13.56 -4.16 4.18
N ASP A 10 14.31 -3.07 4.11
CA ASP A 10 13.89 -1.89 3.36
C ASP A 10 13.91 -2.16 1.84
N PHE A 11 13.36 -1.26 1.06
CA PHE A 11 13.22 -1.38 -0.39
C PHE A 11 13.79 -0.15 -1.09
N ASP A 12 14.38 -0.37 -2.26
CA ASP A 12 14.86 0.70 -3.14
C ASP A 12 13.72 1.21 -4.03
N THR A 13 13.15 2.35 -3.65
CA THR A 13 12.05 2.98 -4.37
C THR A 13 12.43 3.37 -5.79
N GLY A 14 13.67 3.80 -6.02
CA GLY A 14 14.17 4.19 -7.34
C GLY A 14 14.23 3.00 -8.28
N ALA A 15 14.82 1.90 -7.84
CA ALA A 15 14.90 0.66 -8.61
C ALA A 15 13.50 0.09 -8.91
N LEU A 16 12.60 0.12 -7.93
CA LEU A 16 11.21 -0.36 -8.11
C LEU A 16 10.44 0.49 -9.12
N LEU A 17 10.54 1.82 -9.05
CA LEU A 17 9.89 2.71 -10.02
C LEU A 17 10.47 2.51 -11.43
N ALA A 18 11.79 2.40 -11.55
CA ALA A 18 12.42 2.14 -12.83
C ALA A 18 11.94 0.82 -13.47
N SER A 19 11.71 -0.22 -12.67
CA SER A 19 11.21 -1.50 -13.15
C SER A 19 9.79 -1.47 -13.72
N LEU A 20 8.99 -0.46 -13.37
CA LEU A 20 7.63 -0.26 -13.86
C LEU A 20 7.57 0.49 -15.21
N GLY A 21 8.67 1.14 -15.61
CA GLY A 21 8.75 1.86 -16.87
C GLY A 21 8.87 0.90 -18.05
N GLN A 22 7.77 0.62 -18.72
CA GLN A 22 7.70 -0.18 -19.95
C GLN A 22 7.29 0.71 -21.14
N THR A 23 7.44 0.21 -22.35
CA THR A 23 7.10 0.96 -23.57
C THR A 23 5.62 1.35 -23.65
N GLU A 24 4.75 0.55 -23.04
CA GLU A 24 3.30 0.81 -23.01
C GLU A 24 2.87 1.65 -21.79
N THR A 25 3.80 2.02 -20.92
CA THR A 25 3.49 2.79 -19.71
C THR A 25 3.43 4.28 -20.02
N GLY A 26 2.25 4.89 -19.91
CA GLY A 26 2.06 6.34 -20.02
C GLY A 26 2.12 7.08 -18.69
N GLY A 27 1.98 6.35 -17.56
CA GLY A 27 2.09 6.94 -16.23
C GLY A 27 2.31 5.90 -15.12
N ILE A 28 3.08 6.31 -14.12
CA ILE A 28 3.33 5.56 -12.89
C ILE A 28 2.84 6.41 -11.72
N SER A 29 2.08 5.81 -10.82
CA SER A 29 1.67 6.41 -9.55
C SER A 29 2.25 5.57 -8.41
N SER A 30 2.75 6.23 -7.37
CA SER A 30 3.30 5.53 -6.21
C SER A 30 2.91 6.19 -4.90
N PHE A 31 2.88 5.39 -3.85
CA PHE A 31 2.72 5.81 -2.47
C PHE A 31 3.77 5.10 -1.61
N ILE A 32 4.39 5.87 -0.72
CA ILE A 32 5.31 5.36 0.29
C ILE A 32 4.75 5.74 1.65
N GLY A 33 4.43 4.74 2.46
CA GLY A 33 4.09 4.93 3.86
C GLY A 33 5.35 4.93 4.71
N VAL A 34 5.45 5.90 5.62
CA VAL A 34 6.60 6.10 6.50
C VAL A 34 6.14 6.12 7.96
N VAL A 35 6.93 5.61 8.88
CA VAL A 35 6.67 5.71 10.30
C VAL A 35 6.74 7.18 10.72
N ARG A 36 5.59 7.72 11.12
CA ARG A 36 5.49 9.10 11.59
C ARG A 36 5.64 9.15 13.10
N GLN A 37 6.45 10.09 13.59
CA GLN A 37 6.54 10.37 15.02
C GLN A 37 5.19 10.83 15.59
N THR A 38 4.91 10.51 16.84
CA THR A 38 3.76 11.05 17.57
C THR A 38 3.97 12.53 17.89
N PRO A 39 2.88 13.33 18.06
CA PRO A 39 3.01 14.76 18.35
C PRO A 39 3.80 15.09 19.62
N ASP A 40 3.82 14.16 20.58
CA ASP A 40 4.55 14.27 21.85
C ASP A 40 5.97 13.67 21.79
N GLU A 41 6.41 13.23 20.60
CA GLU A 41 7.71 12.63 20.32
C GLU A 41 8.05 11.39 21.17
N ARG A 42 7.03 10.67 21.64
CA ARG A 42 7.21 9.50 22.50
C ARG A 42 7.35 8.17 21.77
N LEU A 43 7.04 8.13 20.47
CA LEU A 43 7.16 6.90 19.71
C LEU A 43 8.63 6.51 19.54
N LYS A 44 9.03 5.40 20.10
CA LYS A 44 10.35 4.81 19.91
C LYS A 44 10.40 3.96 18.63
N ALA A 45 9.40 3.12 18.44
CA ALA A 45 9.25 2.29 17.23
C ALA A 45 7.81 1.83 17.05
N LEU A 46 7.46 1.48 15.81
CA LEU A 46 6.30 0.64 15.49
C LEU A 46 6.76 -0.81 15.38
N ARG A 47 5.98 -1.72 15.94
CA ARG A 47 6.09 -3.14 15.65
C ARG A 47 4.92 -3.55 14.77
N LEU A 48 5.24 -4.08 13.60
CA LEU A 48 4.26 -4.56 12.63
C LEU A 48 4.35 -6.07 12.52
N GLU A 49 3.21 -6.73 12.67
CA GLU A 49 3.08 -8.18 12.54
C GLU A 49 2.04 -8.52 11.48
N HIS A 50 2.17 -9.67 10.86
CA HIS A 50 1.24 -10.19 9.88
C HIS A 50 0.91 -11.64 10.17
N TYR A 51 -0.07 -12.18 9.47
CA TYR A 51 -0.42 -13.59 9.54
C TYR A 51 0.15 -14.32 8.30
N PRO A 52 1.29 -15.03 8.43
CA PRO A 52 1.95 -15.67 7.29
C PRO A 52 1.01 -16.57 6.49
N GLY A 53 1.05 -16.44 5.17
CA GLY A 53 0.19 -17.15 4.24
C GLY A 53 -1.18 -16.50 4.05
N MET A 54 -1.81 -15.97 5.08
CA MET A 54 -3.11 -15.31 4.96
C MET A 54 -2.96 -13.88 4.46
N THR A 55 -1.99 -13.13 4.98
CA THR A 55 -1.75 -11.75 4.57
C THR A 55 -1.29 -11.68 3.12
N GLU A 56 -0.38 -12.56 2.71
CA GLU A 56 0.07 -12.66 1.32
C GLU A 56 -1.10 -12.90 0.37
N LYS A 57 -1.97 -13.88 0.68
CA LYS A 57 -3.17 -14.17 -0.11
C LYS A 57 -4.14 -12.98 -0.16
N ALA A 58 -4.26 -12.22 0.93
CA ALA A 58 -5.08 -11.01 0.93
C ALA A 58 -4.51 -9.94 0.00
N LEU A 59 -3.18 -9.74 -0.01
CA LEU A 59 -2.50 -8.82 -0.92
C LEU A 59 -2.65 -9.24 -2.39
N GLU A 60 -2.49 -10.54 -2.68
CA GLU A 60 -2.68 -11.09 -4.02
C GLU A 60 -4.08 -10.79 -4.55
N ARG A 61 -5.13 -11.05 -3.74
CA ARG A 61 -6.52 -10.75 -4.12
C ARG A 61 -6.74 -9.26 -4.40
N LEU A 62 -6.18 -8.37 -3.59
CA LEU A 62 -6.29 -6.94 -3.80
C LEU A 62 -5.64 -6.48 -5.10
N VAL A 63 -4.49 -7.04 -5.44
CA VAL A 63 -3.81 -6.76 -6.71
C VAL A 63 -4.60 -7.32 -7.89
N ASP A 64 -5.16 -8.54 -7.79
CA ASP A 64 -6.03 -9.12 -8.81
C ASP A 64 -7.27 -8.26 -9.06
N GLU A 65 -7.92 -7.78 -7.99
CA GLU A 65 -9.06 -6.87 -8.08
C GLU A 65 -8.68 -5.54 -8.74
N ALA A 66 -7.51 -4.97 -8.40
CA ALA A 66 -7.02 -3.76 -9.04
C ALA A 66 -6.75 -3.96 -10.54
N GLN A 67 -6.13 -5.08 -10.92
CA GLN A 67 -5.86 -5.42 -12.33
C GLN A 67 -7.15 -5.70 -13.12
N THR A 68 -8.20 -6.18 -12.46
CA THR A 68 -9.53 -6.35 -13.08
C THR A 68 -10.22 -5.01 -13.32
N ARG A 69 -10.02 -4.04 -12.42
CA ARG A 69 -10.69 -2.73 -12.49
C ARG A 69 -10.00 -1.76 -13.46
N TRP A 70 -8.67 -1.84 -13.57
CA TRP A 70 -7.87 -0.91 -14.38
C TRP A 70 -6.88 -1.66 -15.28
N PRO A 71 -6.63 -1.16 -16.49
CA PRO A 71 -5.65 -1.73 -17.42
C PRO A 71 -4.22 -1.38 -16.95
N LEU A 72 -3.72 -2.14 -15.97
CA LEU A 72 -2.38 -1.93 -15.40
C LEU A 72 -1.32 -2.67 -16.22
N THR A 73 -0.24 -1.98 -16.58
CA THR A 73 0.97 -2.57 -17.16
C THR A 73 1.94 -3.06 -16.09
N GLY A 74 1.80 -2.55 -14.85
CA GLY A 74 2.60 -2.98 -13.72
C GLY A 74 1.94 -2.66 -12.38
N CYS A 75 2.26 -3.50 -11.37
CA CYS A 75 1.81 -3.32 -9.99
C CYS A 75 2.85 -3.86 -9.01
N VAL A 76 3.23 -3.04 -8.05
CA VAL A 76 4.15 -3.40 -6.96
C VAL A 76 3.49 -3.08 -5.64
N VAL A 77 3.48 -4.04 -4.72
CA VAL A 77 3.04 -3.88 -3.33
C VAL A 77 4.07 -4.53 -2.43
N ILE A 78 4.79 -3.75 -1.65
CA ILE A 78 5.74 -4.24 -0.64
C ILE A 78 5.32 -3.69 0.71
N HIS A 79 5.11 -4.55 1.68
CA HIS A 79 4.82 -4.16 3.05
C HIS A 79 5.90 -4.68 3.99
N ARG A 80 6.47 -3.79 4.79
CA ARG A 80 7.44 -4.17 5.80
C ARG A 80 6.73 -4.62 7.08
N VAL A 81 7.37 -5.52 7.77
CA VAL A 81 7.00 -6.03 9.10
C VAL A 81 8.19 -5.95 10.05
N GLY A 82 7.99 -6.30 11.30
CA GLY A 82 9.01 -6.20 12.33
C GLY A 82 9.04 -4.82 12.98
N ARG A 83 10.18 -4.46 13.56
CA ARG A 83 10.37 -3.22 14.32
C ARG A 83 10.88 -2.11 13.40
N LEU A 84 10.12 -1.02 13.31
CA LEU A 84 10.41 0.15 12.47
C LEU A 84 10.45 1.42 13.30
N GLU A 85 11.49 2.21 13.15
CA GLU A 85 11.66 3.49 13.84
C GLU A 85 11.06 4.66 13.06
N PRO A 86 10.74 5.79 13.71
CA PRO A 86 10.29 6.99 13.01
C PRO A 86 11.21 7.37 11.85
N GLY A 87 10.61 7.70 10.70
CA GLY A 87 11.31 8.00 9.46
C GLY A 87 11.58 6.80 8.56
N GLN A 88 11.43 5.56 9.04
CA GLN A 88 11.61 4.36 8.23
C GLN A 88 10.38 4.07 7.36
N ASN A 89 10.62 3.49 6.18
CA ASN A 89 9.59 3.05 5.26
C ASN A 89 8.77 1.90 5.85
N ILE A 90 7.45 1.91 5.62
CA ILE A 90 6.52 0.84 6.02
C ILE A 90 6.02 0.09 4.79
N VAL A 91 5.54 0.81 3.79
CA VAL A 91 4.85 0.24 2.65
C VAL A 91 5.19 1.00 1.38
N PHE A 92 5.35 0.27 0.30
CA PHE A 92 5.45 0.80 -1.05
C PHE A 92 4.32 0.21 -1.89
N VAL A 93 3.54 1.08 -2.52
CA VAL A 93 2.55 0.70 -3.52
C VAL A 93 2.80 1.53 -4.76
N ALA A 94 2.94 0.88 -5.90
CA ALA A 94 3.05 1.56 -7.17
C ALA A 94 2.30 0.81 -8.26
N THR A 95 1.66 1.56 -9.13
CA THR A 95 0.95 1.04 -10.30
C THR A 95 1.35 1.80 -11.54
N ALA A 96 1.45 1.09 -12.65
CA ALA A 96 1.74 1.61 -13.98
C ALA A 96 0.59 1.31 -14.92
N SER A 97 0.28 2.24 -15.80
CA SER A 97 -0.77 2.10 -16.82
C SER A 97 -0.47 2.99 -18.01
N ALA A 98 -1.05 2.69 -19.17
CA ALA A 98 -1.02 3.59 -20.33
C ALA A 98 -1.67 4.95 -20.01
N HIS A 99 -2.61 5.00 -19.04
CA HIS A 99 -3.36 6.19 -18.69
C HIS A 99 -3.13 6.61 -17.23
N ARG A 100 -2.75 7.87 -17.01
CA ARG A 100 -2.51 8.42 -15.66
C ARG A 100 -3.67 8.22 -14.68
N ALA A 101 -4.91 8.36 -15.16
CA ALA A 101 -6.09 8.23 -14.31
C ALA A 101 -6.20 6.81 -13.71
N SER A 102 -5.93 5.77 -14.52
CA SER A 102 -5.92 4.38 -14.07
C SER A 102 -4.81 4.12 -13.06
N ALA A 103 -3.59 4.61 -13.32
CA ALA A 103 -2.47 4.45 -12.38
C ALA A 103 -2.78 5.10 -11.02
N ILE A 104 -3.24 6.37 -11.02
CA ILE A 104 -3.57 7.09 -9.77
C ILE A 104 -4.71 6.39 -9.01
N ALA A 105 -5.79 6.04 -9.70
CA ALA A 105 -6.95 5.40 -9.09
C ALA A 105 -6.58 4.03 -8.48
N ALA A 106 -5.82 3.21 -9.19
CA ALA A 106 -5.39 1.90 -8.72
C ALA A 106 -4.47 1.99 -7.50
N THR A 107 -3.51 2.92 -7.48
CA THR A 107 -2.67 3.16 -6.30
C THR A 107 -3.51 3.57 -5.09
N SER A 108 -4.42 4.52 -5.27
CA SER A 108 -5.32 4.97 -4.19
C SER A 108 -6.22 3.85 -3.67
N TYR A 109 -6.79 3.05 -4.57
CA TYR A 109 -7.57 1.87 -4.23
C TYR A 109 -6.78 0.88 -3.37
N LEU A 110 -5.59 0.51 -3.81
CA LEU A 110 -4.73 -0.45 -3.11
C LEU A 110 -4.40 0.03 -1.70
N ILE A 111 -4.06 1.31 -1.53
CA ILE A 111 -3.76 1.88 -0.20
C ILE A 111 -4.96 1.81 0.73
N ASP A 112 -6.14 2.21 0.26
CA ASP A 112 -7.36 2.18 1.08
C ASP A 112 -7.74 0.75 1.48
N GLN A 113 -7.66 -0.20 0.53
CA GLN A 113 -7.99 -1.61 0.79
C GLN A 113 -6.96 -2.32 1.66
N LEU A 114 -5.67 -1.99 1.52
CA LEU A 114 -4.60 -2.54 2.36
C LEU A 114 -4.85 -2.31 3.83
N LYS A 115 -5.33 -1.12 4.21
CA LYS A 115 -5.58 -0.75 5.59
C LYS A 115 -6.73 -1.50 6.25
N THR A 116 -7.68 -1.98 5.46
CA THR A 116 -8.91 -2.59 5.97
C THR A 116 -9.00 -4.10 5.74
N ARG A 117 -8.37 -4.60 4.67
CA ARG A 117 -8.55 -5.99 4.21
C ARG A 117 -7.29 -6.86 4.33
N ALA A 118 -6.14 -6.26 4.56
CA ALA A 118 -4.91 -7.01 4.81
C ALA A 118 -4.68 -7.16 6.33
N PRO A 119 -4.53 -8.38 6.85
CA PRO A 119 -4.38 -8.61 8.29
C PRO A 119 -2.97 -8.28 8.75
N PHE A 120 -2.75 -7.01 9.10
CA PHE A 120 -1.57 -6.51 9.80
C PHE A 120 -1.96 -6.03 11.19
N TRP A 121 -1.11 -6.31 12.19
CA TRP A 121 -1.22 -5.77 13.54
C TRP A 121 -0.10 -4.78 13.79
N LYS A 122 -0.42 -3.72 14.51
CA LYS A 122 0.47 -2.64 14.80
C LYS A 122 0.51 -2.39 16.30
N ALA A 123 1.70 -2.39 16.90
CA ALA A 123 1.94 -1.95 18.26
C ALA A 123 2.90 -0.75 18.25
N GLU A 124 2.68 0.18 19.16
CA GLU A 124 3.54 1.35 19.39
C GLU A 124 4.42 1.09 20.62
N GLU A 125 5.74 1.04 20.43
CA GLU A 125 6.72 1.04 21.52
C GLU A 125 7.02 2.48 21.92
N GLN A 126 6.73 2.84 23.16
CA GLN A 126 7.01 4.16 23.70
C GLN A 126 8.43 4.25 24.28
N ILE A 127 8.98 5.46 24.34
CA ILE A 127 10.29 5.70 24.97
C ILE A 127 10.30 5.34 26.46
N THR A 128 9.13 5.30 27.10
CA THR A 128 8.93 4.86 28.50
C THR A 128 9.06 3.34 28.67
N GLY A 129 9.12 2.58 27.56
CA GLY A 129 9.14 1.11 27.57
C GLY A 129 7.76 0.46 27.50
N GLU A 130 6.70 1.24 27.53
CA GLU A 130 5.33 0.75 27.35
C GLU A 130 5.10 0.36 25.89
N THR A 131 4.26 -0.65 25.67
CA THR A 131 3.87 -1.12 24.32
C THR A 131 2.36 -1.18 24.23
N ASP A 132 1.79 -0.42 23.30
CA ASP A 132 0.36 -0.32 23.08
C ASP A 132 -0.03 -0.87 21.71
N TRP A 133 -0.96 -1.83 21.67
CA TRP A 133 -1.55 -2.29 20.42
C TRP A 133 -2.53 -1.27 19.88
N VAL A 134 -2.32 -0.85 18.62
CA VAL A 134 -3.14 0.17 17.97
C VAL A 134 -4.35 -0.48 17.31
N GLN A 135 -5.54 -0.03 17.70
CA GLN A 135 -6.78 -0.46 17.10
C GLN A 135 -6.96 0.15 15.69
N HIS A 136 -7.69 -0.58 14.84
CA HIS A 136 -8.09 -0.13 13.51
C HIS A 136 -8.87 1.19 13.58
N ARG A 137 -8.59 2.13 12.65
CA ARG A 137 -9.26 3.44 12.63
C ARG A 137 -10.50 3.41 11.75
N HIS A 138 -11.60 3.92 12.26
CA HIS A 138 -12.87 4.04 11.53
C HIS A 138 -12.78 4.86 10.22
N THR A 139 -11.83 5.80 10.14
CA THR A 139 -11.56 6.59 8.93
C THR A 139 -11.04 5.74 7.77
N ASP A 140 -10.35 4.64 8.05
CA ASP A 140 -9.82 3.74 7.04
C ASP A 140 -10.95 2.90 6.41
N ASP A 141 -11.98 2.53 7.19
CA ASP A 141 -13.17 1.84 6.69
C ASP A 141 -13.98 2.74 5.73
N GLN A 142 -14.10 4.03 6.04
CA GLN A 142 -14.77 5.01 5.17
C GLN A 142 -14.02 5.20 3.85
N ALA A 143 -12.69 5.28 3.89
CA ALA A 143 -11.86 5.39 2.70
C ALA A 143 -12.00 4.15 1.80
N ALA A 144 -12.03 2.95 2.38
CA ALA A 144 -12.23 1.70 1.64
C ALA A 144 -13.65 1.59 1.06
N ALA A 145 -14.67 2.05 1.79
CA ALA A 145 -16.08 1.95 1.40
C ALA A 145 -16.41 2.75 0.12
N ARG A 146 -15.70 3.84 -0.17
CA ARG A 146 -15.91 4.63 -1.39
C ARG A 146 -15.74 3.82 -2.68
N TRP A 147 -14.96 2.76 -2.64
CA TRP A 147 -14.67 1.90 -3.79
C TRP A 147 -15.76 0.86 -4.08
N HIS A 148 -16.72 0.66 -3.17
CA HIS A 148 -17.87 -0.23 -3.40
C HIS A 148 -18.90 0.37 -4.35
N GLN A 149 -18.92 1.70 -4.51
CA GLN A 149 -19.91 2.43 -5.31
C GLN A 149 -19.43 2.80 -6.71
N THR A 150 -18.17 2.60 -7.05
CA THR A 150 -17.58 3.02 -8.31
C THR A 150 -17.36 1.83 -9.24
N THR A 151 -18.32 1.57 -10.14
CA THR A 151 -18.01 0.90 -11.40
C THR A 151 -17.09 1.87 -12.17
N PRO A 152 -15.89 1.46 -12.60
CA PRO A 152 -15.03 2.37 -13.36
C PRO A 152 -15.75 2.79 -14.64
N HIS A 153 -16.15 4.04 -14.72
CA HIS A 153 -16.56 4.63 -16.00
C HIS A 153 -15.27 4.89 -16.77
N LEU A 154 -14.86 3.93 -17.59
CA LEU A 154 -13.83 4.15 -18.60
C LEU A 154 -14.37 5.24 -19.53
N PRO A 155 -13.72 6.40 -19.70
CA PRO A 155 -14.07 7.31 -20.74
C PRO A 155 -13.91 6.55 -22.06
N ARG A 156 -15.01 6.41 -22.81
CA ARG A 156 -14.94 5.95 -24.21
C ARG A 156 -14.02 6.90 -24.93
N ASN A 157 -13.00 6.35 -25.58
CA ASN A 157 -12.13 7.10 -26.46
C ASN A 157 -13.03 7.93 -27.39
N ALA A 158 -12.90 9.24 -27.31
CA ALA A 158 -13.27 10.10 -28.44
C ALA A 158 -12.10 9.99 -29.43
N ASP A 159 -12.39 9.51 -30.62
CA ASP A 159 -11.52 9.45 -31.76
C ASP A 159 -10.88 10.82 -32.06
#